data_967eb20f9086fba8a51caee07dcfed29
#
_entry.id   967eb20f9086fba8a51caee07dcfed29
#
_cell.length_a   1.000
_cell.length_b   1.000
_cell.length_c   1.000
_cell.angle_alpha   90.00
_cell.angle_beta   90.00
_cell.angle_gamma   90.00
#
_symmetry.space_group_name_H-M   'P 1'
#
loop_
_entity.id
_entity.type
_entity.pdbx_description
1 polymer ?
#
loop_
_entity_poly.entity_id
_entity_poly.type
_entity_poly.pdbx_seq_one_letter_code
_entity_poly.pdbx_strand_id
1 'polypeptide(L)'
;MFSNYCFLPFILLQESDDSMESPLPANTNRDIIKQNDKPMSTSILKTASKINPHGLGIVYLDNYQMIKLKSSEYKTLKTKRPFIAHFRYKTKGVVSKANTHPFVCGSNTDELLMHNGTISGYGSDKMTDSEQLAIELGSMPRQAWKNKLSKYDSRFVAINTHKKSFEYLGMSIFSKNFTNFNPLLKK
;
A
#
# COMPACT_ATOMS: atom_id res chain seq x y z
N MET A 1 7.06 -30.49 -2.49
CA MET A 1 6.08 -29.58 -3.14
C MET A 1 6.56 -28.17 -2.87
N PHE A 2 7.24 -27.57 -3.83
CA PHE A 2 7.76 -26.20 -3.69
C PHE A 2 6.68 -25.23 -4.12
N SER A 3 6.20 -24.41 -3.19
CA SER A 3 5.28 -23.32 -3.44
C SER A 3 6.02 -22.20 -4.18
N ASN A 4 5.70 -22.01 -5.45
CA ASN A 4 6.19 -20.89 -6.26
C ASN A 4 5.51 -19.59 -5.80
N TYR A 5 6.10 -18.92 -4.81
CA TYR A 5 5.76 -17.55 -4.48
C TYR A 5 6.41 -16.61 -5.50
N CYS A 6 5.59 -16.08 -6.38
CA CYS A 6 6.04 -15.08 -7.36
C CYS A 6 6.23 -13.74 -6.66
N PHE A 7 7.48 -13.34 -6.48
CA PHE A 7 7.89 -12.04 -5.94
C PHE A 7 7.67 -10.95 -6.97
N LEU A 8 6.95 -9.87 -6.60
CA LEU A 8 6.85 -8.69 -7.43
C LEU A 8 7.08 -7.40 -6.66
N PRO A 9 7.80 -6.45 -7.30
CA PRO A 9 8.29 -5.26 -6.63
C PRO A 9 7.19 -4.22 -6.39
N PHE A 10 7.35 -3.43 -5.32
CA PHE A 10 6.79 -2.10 -5.26
C PHE A 10 7.18 -1.34 -6.51
N ILE A 11 6.23 -0.80 -7.26
CA ILE A 11 6.56 0.13 -8.33
C ILE A 11 6.79 1.49 -7.66
N LEU A 12 8.05 1.75 -7.33
CA LEU A 12 8.51 3.11 -7.11
C LEU A 12 8.82 3.68 -8.49
N LEU A 13 7.97 4.54 -9.00
CA LEU A 13 8.30 5.32 -10.19
C LEU A 13 9.16 6.50 -9.76
N GLN A 14 10.48 6.26 -9.60
CA GLN A 14 11.49 7.28 -9.80
C GLN A 14 11.73 7.41 -11.30
N GLU A 15 11.91 8.64 -11.76
CA GLU A 15 12.19 8.93 -13.17
C GLU A 15 13.32 8.06 -13.70
N SER A 16 13.05 7.33 -14.74
CA SER A 16 13.79 7.07 -15.96
C SER A 16 13.33 5.75 -16.57
N ASP A 17 12.97 5.83 -17.81
CA ASP A 17 12.84 4.74 -18.74
C ASP A 17 11.43 4.14 -18.93
N ASP A 18 10.80 4.64 -20.01
CA ASP A 18 9.59 4.06 -20.63
C ASP A 18 9.84 2.65 -21.27
N SER A 19 11.03 2.04 -21.07
CA SER A 19 11.47 0.85 -21.79
C SER A 19 11.27 -0.48 -21.06
N MET A 20 10.71 -0.53 -19.86
CA MET A 20 10.47 -1.77 -19.12
C MET A 20 8.99 -2.13 -19.00
N GLU A 21 8.34 -2.41 -20.12
CA GLU A 21 7.10 -3.21 -20.15
C GLU A 21 7.41 -4.70 -19.95
N SER A 22 7.78 -5.11 -18.74
CA SER A 22 7.66 -6.51 -18.39
C SER A 22 6.17 -6.83 -18.09
N PRO A 23 5.60 -7.93 -18.61
CA PRO A 23 4.23 -8.31 -18.31
C PRO A 23 4.09 -8.51 -16.80
N LEU A 24 3.17 -7.75 -16.22
CA LEU A 24 2.90 -7.78 -14.78
C LEU A 24 2.22 -9.11 -14.43
N PRO A 25 2.77 -9.93 -13.50
CA PRO A 25 2.13 -11.17 -13.10
C PRO A 25 0.74 -10.96 -12.47
N ALA A 26 -0.15 -11.89 -12.72
CA ALA A 26 -1.51 -11.92 -12.18
C ALA A 26 -1.51 -12.14 -10.66
N ASN A 27 -2.54 -11.63 -9.99
CA ASN A 27 -2.93 -11.96 -8.60
C ASN A 27 -2.06 -11.43 -7.46
N THR A 28 -1.48 -10.23 -7.57
CA THR A 28 -0.79 -9.58 -6.45
C THR A 28 -1.39 -8.20 -6.18
N ASN A 29 -1.68 -7.90 -4.91
CA ASN A 29 -2.01 -6.55 -4.49
C ASN A 29 -0.91 -5.58 -4.94
N ARG A 30 -1.28 -4.35 -5.33
CA ARG A 30 -0.33 -3.37 -5.84
C ARG A 30 -0.39 -2.08 -5.07
N ASP A 31 0.77 -1.71 -4.54
CA ASP A 31 1.01 -0.39 -3.98
C ASP A 31 1.78 0.46 -5.00
N ILE A 32 1.31 1.67 -5.19
CA ILE A 32 1.93 2.66 -6.05
C ILE A 32 2.23 3.88 -5.21
N ILE A 33 3.49 4.31 -5.19
CA ILE A 33 3.90 5.53 -4.50
C ILE A 33 4.44 6.51 -5.51
N LYS A 34 3.75 7.64 -5.61
CA LYS A 34 4.08 8.75 -6.48
C LYS A 34 4.48 9.95 -5.65
N GLN A 35 5.69 10.45 -5.82
CA GLN A 35 6.21 11.60 -5.08
C GLN A 35 6.49 12.84 -5.98
N ASN A 36 6.53 12.64 -7.28
CA ASN A 36 6.77 13.72 -8.25
C ASN A 36 5.45 14.38 -8.72
N ASP A 37 5.54 15.45 -9.50
CA ASP A 37 4.43 16.20 -10.06
C ASP A 37 4.01 15.74 -11.46
N LYS A 38 4.64 14.70 -12.02
CA LYS A 38 4.26 14.15 -13.32
C LYS A 38 3.03 13.25 -13.19
N PRO A 39 2.02 13.36 -14.07
CA PRO A 39 0.90 12.43 -14.07
C PRO A 39 1.35 11.01 -14.40
N MET A 40 0.77 10.02 -13.74
CA MET A 40 1.03 8.62 -14.04
C MET A 40 0.47 8.20 -15.41
N SER A 41 1.13 7.24 -16.03
CA SER A 41 0.66 6.61 -17.28
C SER A 41 -0.73 5.97 -17.09
N THR A 42 -1.63 6.27 -18.02
CA THR A 42 -2.98 5.69 -18.04
C THR A 42 -2.94 4.19 -18.25
N SER A 43 -1.98 3.67 -19.03
CA SER A 43 -1.82 2.23 -19.28
C SER A 43 -1.48 1.48 -18.00
N ILE A 44 -0.55 1.97 -17.21
CA ILE A 44 -0.17 1.40 -15.89
C ILE A 44 -1.36 1.38 -14.94
N LEU A 45 -2.07 2.49 -14.79
CA LEU A 45 -3.23 2.59 -13.91
C LEU A 45 -4.37 1.66 -14.35
N LYS A 46 -4.62 1.59 -15.65
CA LYS A 46 -5.64 0.70 -16.24
C LYS A 46 -5.28 -0.78 -16.00
N THR A 47 -4.01 -1.14 -16.19
CA THR A 47 -3.52 -2.50 -15.95
C THR A 47 -3.63 -2.88 -14.48
N ALA A 48 -3.16 -2.00 -13.57
CA ALA A 48 -3.29 -2.22 -12.12
C ALA A 48 -4.75 -2.42 -11.69
N SER A 49 -5.66 -1.60 -12.23
CA SER A 49 -7.11 -1.70 -11.97
C SER A 49 -7.73 -3.01 -12.49
N LYS A 50 -7.30 -3.50 -13.66
CA LYS A 50 -7.80 -4.77 -14.22
C LYS A 50 -7.34 -5.98 -13.44
N ILE A 51 -6.05 -6.00 -13.05
CA ILE A 51 -5.46 -7.12 -12.32
C ILE A 51 -5.96 -7.16 -10.87
N ASN A 52 -6.21 -6.00 -10.25
CA ASN A 52 -6.67 -5.85 -8.87
C ASN A 52 -8.01 -5.10 -8.83
N PRO A 53 -9.13 -5.78 -9.15
CA PRO A 53 -10.41 -5.12 -9.40
C PRO A 53 -11.23 -4.82 -8.15
N HIS A 54 -10.78 -5.23 -6.95
CA HIS A 54 -11.64 -5.32 -5.77
C HIS A 54 -11.63 -4.07 -4.87
N GLY A 55 -10.90 -3.01 -5.28
CA GLY A 55 -10.89 -1.72 -4.59
C GLY A 55 -9.63 -0.92 -4.87
N LEU A 56 -9.71 0.38 -4.64
CA LEU A 56 -8.62 1.35 -4.75
C LEU A 56 -8.61 2.23 -3.52
N GLY A 57 -7.53 2.19 -2.75
CA GLY A 57 -7.29 3.10 -1.65
C GLY A 57 -6.20 4.10 -1.99
N ILE A 58 -6.37 5.33 -1.57
CA ILE A 58 -5.45 6.43 -1.85
C ILE A 58 -5.21 7.23 -0.58
N VAL A 59 -3.94 7.60 -0.34
CA VAL A 59 -3.57 8.67 0.60
C VAL A 59 -2.78 9.70 -0.18
N TYR A 60 -3.28 10.91 -0.27
CA TYR A 60 -2.56 12.03 -0.87
C TYR A 60 -1.52 12.57 0.09
N LEU A 61 -0.25 12.69 -0.35
CA LEU A 61 0.87 13.06 0.52
C LEU A 61 1.02 14.57 0.74
N ASP A 62 0.26 15.40 0.02
CA ASP A 62 0.22 16.85 0.23
C ASP A 62 -0.64 17.26 1.44
N ASN A 63 -1.71 16.52 1.72
CA ASN A 63 -2.63 16.81 2.82
C ASN A 63 -2.99 15.59 3.70
N TYR A 64 -2.47 14.41 3.36
CA TYR A 64 -2.73 13.13 4.02
C TYR A 64 -4.20 12.71 4.06
N GLN A 65 -5.00 13.22 3.11
CA GLN A 65 -6.38 12.81 2.94
C GLN A 65 -6.44 11.37 2.41
N MET A 66 -7.24 10.54 3.09
CA MET A 66 -7.54 9.17 2.68
C MET A 66 -8.82 9.12 1.86
N ILE A 67 -8.80 8.35 0.77
CA ILE A 67 -9.97 8.09 -0.08
C ILE A 67 -10.03 6.59 -0.42
N LYS A 68 -11.24 6.01 -0.38
CA LYS A 68 -11.51 4.62 -0.80
C LYS A 68 -12.51 4.60 -1.95
N LEU A 69 -12.14 3.98 -3.06
CA LEU A 69 -12.85 3.99 -4.34
C LEU A 69 -13.04 2.56 -4.89
N LYS A 70 -13.84 2.42 -5.94
CA LYS A 70 -13.81 1.23 -6.78
C LYS A 70 -12.52 1.25 -7.61
N SER A 71 -11.94 0.09 -7.92
CA SER A 71 -10.73 0.00 -8.73
C SER A 71 -10.92 0.62 -10.12
N SER A 72 -12.14 0.55 -10.69
CA SER A 72 -12.50 1.18 -11.97
C SER A 72 -12.37 2.71 -11.98
N GLU A 73 -12.34 3.34 -10.81
CA GLU A 73 -12.18 4.80 -10.67
C GLU A 73 -10.69 5.24 -10.70
N TYR A 74 -9.79 4.39 -11.19
CA TYR A 74 -8.34 4.62 -11.25
C TYR A 74 -7.93 5.93 -11.92
N LYS A 75 -8.80 6.52 -12.78
CA LYS A 75 -8.53 7.80 -13.43
C LYS A 75 -8.34 8.95 -12.43
N THR A 76 -8.84 8.81 -11.20
CA THR A 76 -8.58 9.76 -10.10
C THR A 76 -7.10 9.92 -9.80
N LEU A 77 -6.28 8.90 -10.09
CA LEU A 77 -4.81 8.93 -9.95
C LEU A 77 -4.09 9.67 -11.09
N LYS A 78 -4.81 10.11 -12.13
CA LYS A 78 -4.26 11.00 -13.18
C LYS A 78 -4.14 12.42 -12.65
N THR A 79 -3.30 12.62 -11.66
CA THR A 79 -3.10 13.89 -10.96
C THR A 79 -1.61 14.20 -10.80
N LYS A 80 -1.28 15.48 -10.67
CA LYS A 80 0.07 15.93 -10.30
C LYS A 80 0.36 15.75 -8.81
N ARG A 81 -0.68 15.57 -7.98
CA ARG A 81 -0.53 15.39 -6.53
C ARG A 81 0.31 14.15 -6.22
N PRO A 82 1.21 14.21 -5.22
CA PRO A 82 1.87 13.01 -4.70
C PRO A 82 0.87 12.14 -3.92
N PHE A 83 1.01 10.82 -4.02
CA PHE A 83 0.10 9.89 -3.34
C PHE A 83 0.74 8.53 -3.07
N ILE A 84 0.15 7.79 -2.13
CA ILE A 84 0.29 6.34 -1.98
C ILE A 84 -1.05 5.73 -2.37
N ALA A 85 -1.05 4.74 -3.27
CA ALA A 85 -2.25 4.06 -3.72
C ALA A 85 -2.09 2.54 -3.62
N HIS A 86 -3.18 1.86 -3.26
CA HIS A 86 -3.26 0.41 -3.17
C HIS A 86 -4.42 -0.10 -4.01
N PHE A 87 -4.12 -0.90 -5.04
CA PHE A 87 -5.11 -1.66 -5.79
C PHE A 87 -5.29 -3.03 -5.17
N ARG A 88 -6.46 -3.28 -4.61
CA ARG A 88 -6.78 -4.49 -3.86
C ARG A 88 -7.09 -5.66 -4.79
N TYR A 89 -6.45 -6.80 -4.53
CA TYR A 89 -6.92 -8.13 -4.93
C TYR A 89 -7.42 -8.86 -3.67
N LYS A 90 -8.68 -9.29 -3.69
CA LYS A 90 -9.30 -9.93 -2.52
C LYS A 90 -8.70 -11.32 -2.27
N THR A 91 -8.14 -11.54 -1.09
CA THR A 91 -7.76 -12.84 -0.54
C THR A 91 -8.67 -13.21 0.64
N LYS A 92 -8.99 -12.26 1.51
CA LYS A 92 -9.84 -12.38 2.69
C LYS A 92 -10.88 -11.26 2.71
N GLY A 93 -11.93 -11.43 3.52
CA GLY A 93 -13.03 -10.49 3.67
C GLY A 93 -13.90 -10.34 2.41
N VAL A 94 -14.97 -9.57 2.49
CA VAL A 94 -15.86 -9.27 1.35
C VAL A 94 -15.29 -8.17 0.46
N VAL A 95 -15.74 -8.10 -0.78
CA VAL A 95 -15.43 -6.97 -1.67
C VAL A 95 -16.31 -5.79 -1.27
N SER A 96 -15.70 -4.81 -0.62
CA SER A 96 -16.34 -3.58 -0.17
C SER A 96 -15.33 -2.44 -0.06
N LYS A 97 -15.81 -1.19 -0.01
CA LYS A 97 -14.94 -0.03 0.27
C LYS A 97 -14.33 -0.10 1.67
N ALA A 98 -15.07 -0.61 2.66
CA ALA A 98 -14.57 -0.78 4.03
C ALA A 98 -13.32 -1.66 4.05
N ASN A 99 -13.34 -2.79 3.32
CA ASN A 99 -12.25 -3.74 3.21
C ASN A 99 -11.14 -3.33 2.23
N THR A 100 -11.10 -2.07 1.81
CA THR A 100 -10.03 -1.51 0.97
C THR A 100 -9.03 -0.74 1.85
N HIS A 101 -7.73 -0.84 1.55
CA HIS A 101 -6.69 -0.07 2.23
C HIS A 101 -6.87 1.45 2.06
N PRO A 102 -6.26 2.27 2.92
CA PRO A 102 -5.60 1.89 4.15
C PRO A 102 -6.60 1.56 5.27
N PHE A 103 -6.10 0.88 6.31
CA PHE A 103 -6.84 0.62 7.54
C PHE A 103 -6.33 1.50 8.66
N VAL A 104 -7.27 2.00 9.49
CA VAL A 104 -6.94 2.75 10.70
C VAL A 104 -6.40 1.78 11.75
N CYS A 105 -5.33 2.15 12.43
CA CYS A 105 -4.70 1.30 13.43
C CYS A 105 -5.36 1.51 14.80
N GLY A 106 -6.25 0.59 15.17
CA GLY A 106 -6.97 0.62 16.44
C GLY A 106 -7.87 1.84 16.56
N SER A 107 -7.85 2.48 17.72
CA SER A 107 -8.58 3.71 18.00
C SER A 107 -7.85 4.99 17.60
N ASN A 108 -6.57 4.89 17.21
CA ASN A 108 -5.77 6.03 16.78
C ASN A 108 -6.01 6.33 15.31
N THR A 109 -6.86 7.29 15.00
CA THR A 109 -7.23 7.69 13.64
C THR A 109 -6.08 8.33 12.85
N ASP A 110 -4.97 8.71 13.50
CA ASP A 110 -3.81 9.30 12.84
C ASP A 110 -2.86 8.26 12.23
N GLU A 111 -2.95 7.00 12.66
CA GLU A 111 -2.11 5.92 12.15
C GLU A 111 -2.88 5.04 11.17
N LEU A 112 -2.36 4.92 9.95
CA LEU A 112 -2.94 4.11 8.89
C LEU A 112 -1.94 3.03 8.44
N LEU A 113 -2.46 1.87 8.04
CA LEU A 113 -1.69 0.75 7.50
C LEU A 113 -2.13 0.42 6.07
N MET A 114 -1.19 0.35 5.15
CA MET A 114 -1.32 -0.38 3.88
C MET A 114 -0.48 -1.65 3.93
N HIS A 115 -0.96 -2.71 3.31
CA HIS A 115 -0.32 -4.02 3.32
C HIS A 115 -0.40 -4.66 1.95
N ASN A 116 0.73 -5.17 1.49
CA ASN A 116 0.86 -5.97 0.28
C ASN A 116 1.42 -7.35 0.64
N GLY A 117 0.58 -8.35 0.51
CA GLY A 117 0.85 -9.74 0.88
C GLY A 117 -0.40 -10.41 1.42
N THR A 118 -0.19 -11.52 2.14
CA THR A 118 -1.24 -12.25 2.88
C THR A 118 -0.66 -12.72 4.20
N ILE A 119 -1.38 -12.51 5.28
CA ILE A 119 -0.94 -12.88 6.62
C ILE A 119 -1.70 -14.14 7.04
N SER A 120 -0.97 -15.24 7.20
CA SER A 120 -1.54 -16.50 7.67
C SER A 120 -2.05 -16.33 9.11
N GLY A 121 -3.22 -16.91 9.38
CA GLY A 121 -3.86 -16.85 10.71
C GLY A 121 -4.64 -15.57 10.98
N TYR A 122 -4.61 -14.57 10.06
CA TYR A 122 -5.39 -13.32 10.14
C TYR A 122 -6.53 -13.31 9.14
N GLY A 123 -7.54 -12.49 9.44
CA GLY A 123 -8.70 -12.29 8.60
C GLY A 123 -9.79 -13.36 8.78
N SER A 124 -10.96 -13.06 8.25
CA SER A 124 -12.16 -13.90 8.26
C SER A 124 -12.94 -13.69 6.97
N ASP A 125 -14.14 -14.29 6.89
CA ASP A 125 -15.04 -14.05 5.76
C ASP A 125 -15.51 -12.60 5.66
N LYS A 126 -15.54 -11.87 6.78
CA LYS A 126 -15.99 -10.46 6.83
C LYS A 126 -14.86 -9.47 6.90
N MET A 127 -13.76 -9.80 7.59
CA MET A 127 -12.63 -8.92 7.88
C MET A 127 -11.39 -9.33 7.09
N THR A 128 -10.64 -8.37 6.58
CA THR A 128 -9.35 -8.65 5.92
C THR A 128 -8.27 -8.97 6.97
N ASP A 129 -7.25 -9.71 6.57
CA ASP A 129 -6.05 -9.94 7.36
C ASP A 129 -5.34 -8.64 7.74
N SER A 130 -5.30 -7.69 6.80
CA SER A 130 -4.71 -6.37 6.98
C SER A 130 -5.47 -5.51 7.99
N GLU A 131 -6.81 -5.57 7.99
CA GLU A 131 -7.64 -4.85 8.95
C GLU A 131 -7.46 -5.40 10.37
N GLN A 132 -7.48 -6.74 10.51
CA GLN A 132 -7.24 -7.38 11.80
C GLN A 132 -5.86 -7.03 12.35
N LEU A 133 -4.81 -7.05 11.50
CA LEU A 133 -3.47 -6.62 11.89
C LEU A 133 -3.44 -5.14 12.29
N ALA A 134 -4.11 -4.26 11.55
CA ALA A 134 -4.16 -2.83 11.88
C ALA A 134 -4.79 -2.58 13.27
N ILE A 135 -5.84 -3.31 13.62
CA ILE A 135 -6.45 -3.26 14.96
C ILE A 135 -5.44 -3.69 16.03
N GLU A 136 -4.74 -4.79 15.81
CA GLU A 136 -3.71 -5.28 16.75
C GLU A 136 -2.58 -4.26 16.92
N LEU A 137 -2.06 -3.72 15.82
CA LEU A 137 -1.00 -2.71 15.86
C LEU A 137 -1.42 -1.47 16.65
N GLY A 138 -2.69 -1.06 16.55
CA GLY A 138 -3.23 0.07 17.31
C GLY A 138 -3.24 -0.13 18.82
N SER A 139 -3.18 -1.37 19.30
CA SER A 139 -3.06 -1.71 20.72
C SER A 139 -1.60 -1.81 21.20
N MET A 140 -0.63 -1.66 20.28
CA MET A 140 0.80 -1.81 20.57
C MET A 140 1.53 -0.46 20.52
N PRO A 141 2.61 -0.30 21.33
CA PRO A 141 3.50 0.85 21.17
C PRO A 141 4.07 0.93 19.75
N ARG A 142 4.10 2.12 19.16
CA ARG A 142 4.53 2.33 17.76
C ARG A 142 5.93 1.77 17.48
N GLN A 143 6.82 1.84 18.48
CA GLN A 143 8.19 1.31 18.38
C GLN A 143 8.24 -0.21 18.19
N ALA A 144 7.22 -0.93 18.64
CA ALA A 144 7.15 -2.40 18.51
C ALA A 144 6.70 -2.86 17.10
N TRP A 145 6.13 -1.96 16.28
CA TRP A 145 5.57 -2.32 14.97
C TRP A 145 6.62 -2.91 14.03
N LYS A 146 7.81 -2.32 13.96
CA LYS A 146 8.89 -2.80 13.10
C LYS A 146 9.23 -4.27 13.41
N ASN A 147 9.38 -4.59 14.68
CA ASN A 147 9.69 -5.96 15.13
C ASN A 147 8.51 -6.92 14.89
N LYS A 148 7.26 -6.47 15.09
CA LYS A 148 6.07 -7.27 14.81
C LYS A 148 5.96 -7.57 13.32
N LEU A 149 6.08 -6.56 12.46
CA LEU A 149 5.85 -6.65 11.02
C LEU A 149 6.99 -7.37 10.27
N SER A 150 8.22 -7.35 10.80
CA SER A 150 9.35 -8.10 10.21
C SER A 150 9.20 -9.62 10.25
N LYS A 151 8.24 -10.13 11.04
CA LYS A 151 7.94 -11.57 11.15
C LYS A 151 7.12 -12.09 9.96
N TYR A 152 6.53 -11.21 9.17
CA TYR A 152 5.70 -11.59 8.03
C TYR A 152 6.47 -11.41 6.73
N ASP A 153 6.30 -12.36 5.81
CA ASP A 153 6.80 -12.26 4.44
C ASP A 153 5.86 -11.34 3.62
N SER A 154 5.82 -10.08 4.03
CA SER A 154 4.88 -9.09 3.53
C SER A 154 5.49 -7.69 3.58
N ARG A 155 4.87 -6.76 2.86
CA ARG A 155 5.28 -5.36 2.79
C ARG A 155 4.21 -4.49 3.39
N PHE A 156 4.65 -3.50 4.15
CA PHE A 156 3.75 -2.59 4.83
C PHE A 156 4.18 -1.15 4.61
N VAL A 157 3.19 -0.26 4.52
CA VAL A 157 3.39 1.17 4.61
C VAL A 157 2.58 1.66 5.79
N ALA A 158 3.27 2.15 6.81
CA ALA A 158 2.64 2.84 7.94
C ALA A 158 2.65 4.34 7.64
N ILE A 159 1.50 4.99 7.79
CA ILE A 159 1.29 6.39 7.47
C ILE A 159 0.78 7.09 8.72
N ASN A 160 1.45 8.17 9.15
CA ASN A 160 0.96 9.02 10.22
C ASN A 160 0.43 10.32 9.61
N THR A 161 -0.88 10.53 9.69
CA THR A 161 -1.56 11.67 9.07
C THR A 161 -1.33 12.98 9.83
N HIS A 162 -1.15 12.92 11.16
CA HIS A 162 -0.85 14.07 11.99
C HIS A 162 0.60 14.56 11.78
N LYS A 163 1.57 13.64 11.83
CA LYS A 163 2.99 13.95 11.59
C LYS A 163 3.33 14.16 10.12
N LYS A 164 2.38 13.90 9.22
CA LYS A 164 2.56 13.97 7.76
C LYS A 164 3.79 13.17 7.30
N SER A 165 3.86 11.92 7.72
CA SER A 165 4.98 11.03 7.43
C SER A 165 4.50 9.63 7.09
N PHE A 166 5.35 8.89 6.41
CA PHE A 166 5.13 7.46 6.18
C PHE A 166 6.46 6.72 6.25
N GLU A 167 6.41 5.43 6.56
CA GLU A 167 7.57 4.55 6.53
C GLU A 167 7.24 3.18 5.96
N TYR A 168 8.24 2.56 5.37
CA TYR A 168 8.16 1.18 4.90
C TYR A 168 8.57 0.23 6.01
N LEU A 169 7.79 -0.85 6.17
CA LEU A 169 8.00 -1.87 7.17
C LEU A 169 7.86 -3.27 6.55
N GLY A 170 8.44 -4.29 7.18
CA GLY A 170 8.38 -5.68 6.71
C GLY A 170 9.69 -6.14 6.07
N MET A 171 9.63 -6.97 5.02
CA MET A 171 10.80 -7.64 4.43
C MET A 171 12.00 -6.74 4.17
N SER A 172 13.16 -7.16 4.68
CA SER A 172 14.42 -6.39 4.69
C SER A 172 15.06 -6.16 3.30
N ILE A 173 14.61 -6.87 2.25
CA ILE A 173 15.23 -6.81 0.92
C ILE A 173 15.09 -5.41 0.29
N PHE A 174 14.09 -4.63 0.70
CA PHE A 174 13.86 -3.28 0.17
C PHE A 174 14.29 -2.15 1.10
N SER A 175 14.65 -2.43 2.35
CA SER A 175 15.06 -1.38 3.31
C SER A 175 16.43 -0.77 2.97
N LYS A 176 17.25 -1.42 2.14
CA LYS A 176 18.58 -0.92 1.77
C LYS A 176 18.55 0.27 0.81
N ASN A 177 17.45 0.47 0.07
CA ASN A 177 17.34 1.54 -0.93
C ASN A 177 16.37 2.67 -0.53
N PHE A 178 15.75 2.59 0.65
CA PHE A 178 14.75 3.55 1.11
C PHE A 178 15.10 4.07 2.50
N THR A 179 16.12 4.92 2.55
CA THR A 179 16.37 5.77 3.73
C THR A 179 15.29 6.84 3.80
N ASN A 180 14.68 6.98 4.98
CA ASN A 180 13.75 8.00 5.43
C ASN A 180 13.67 9.24 4.55
N PHE A 181 12.70 9.28 3.63
CA PHE A 181 12.43 10.48 2.86
C PHE A 181 11.37 11.29 3.60
N ASN A 182 11.82 12.30 4.32
CA ASN A 182 10.94 13.35 4.85
C ASN A 182 10.90 14.49 3.82
N PRO A 183 9.80 14.68 3.06
CA PRO A 183 9.73 15.71 2.03
C PRO A 183 9.78 17.15 2.59
N LEU A 184 9.70 17.35 3.90
CA LEU A 184 9.68 18.65 4.56
C LEU A 184 11.07 19.17 4.99
N LEU A 185 12.17 18.44 4.72
CA LEU A 185 13.53 18.87 5.12
C LEU A 185 14.36 19.43 3.95
N LYS A 186 13.76 19.87 2.86
CA LYS A 186 14.44 20.74 1.89
C LYS A 186 13.86 22.16 2.01
N LYS A 187 14.44 22.95 2.89
CA LYS A 187 14.47 24.40 2.76
C LYS A 187 15.64 24.79 1.87
#